data_b69fc7efab9c046643763b18dfa08278
#
_entry.id   b69fc7efab9c046643763b18dfa08278
#
_cell.length_a   1.000
_cell.length_b   1.000
_cell.length_c   1.000
_cell.angle_alpha   90.00
_cell.angle_beta   90.00
_cell.angle_gamma   90.00
#
_symmetry.space_group_name_H-M   'P 1'
#
loop_
_entity.id
_entity.type
_entity.pdbx_description
1 polymer ?
#
loop_
_entity_poly.entity_id
_entity_poly.type
_entity_poly.pdbx_seq_one_letter_code
_entity_poly.pdbx_strand_id
1 'polypeptide(L)'
;MRLHSLTLEAFGPFPGREHIDFDALDQGILLINGPTGSGKSSLLDAIAFALFGDVPGARKSLRQSLRSHHAEPFAEPRVELEFSVGRTRWRVQRTPQWEAPKRRGTGTTTRQASVLLSQWRDNAWHLVSQRIDEAADMMSDTLGMRLEQFAQVVLLPQGEFAQFLRAKPEDRRVLLERLFDVSRFDAVETWFTEAKNQRARERDASLERIRSHLTIIDDALARLDEPLEAPFDVSVDAPSADAVSADVPELPERLR
;
A
#
# COMPACT_ATOMS: atom_id res chain seq x y z
N MET A 1 -7.78 -15.04 -4.18
CA MET A 1 -8.25 -15.36 -2.80
C MET A 1 -9.66 -15.90 -2.90
N ARG A 2 -9.99 -16.95 -2.10
CA ARG A 2 -11.33 -17.53 -1.96
C ARG A 2 -11.68 -17.57 -0.47
N LEU A 3 -12.87 -17.08 -0.10
CA LEU A 3 -13.41 -17.20 1.24
C LEU A 3 -14.07 -18.57 1.41
N HIS A 4 -13.90 -19.20 2.58
CA HIS A 4 -14.54 -20.48 2.94
C HIS A 4 -15.59 -20.29 4.02
N SER A 5 -15.24 -19.64 5.14
CA SER A 5 -16.21 -19.34 6.19
C SER A 5 -15.85 -18.05 6.93
N LEU A 6 -16.87 -17.40 7.47
CA LEU A 6 -16.74 -16.23 8.35
C LEU A 6 -17.60 -16.47 9.58
N THR A 7 -17.00 -16.39 10.76
CA THR A 7 -17.72 -16.42 12.03
C THR A 7 -17.51 -15.11 12.77
N LEU A 8 -18.61 -14.52 13.23
CA LEU A 8 -18.64 -13.29 13.99
C LEU A 8 -19.24 -13.59 15.36
N GLU A 9 -18.71 -12.98 16.40
CA GLU A 9 -19.26 -13.04 17.75
C GLU A 9 -19.15 -11.66 18.40
N ALA A 10 -20.26 -11.13 18.90
CA ALA A 10 -20.31 -9.82 19.56
C ALA A 10 -19.63 -8.68 18.76
N PHE A 11 -19.75 -8.69 17.43
CA PHE A 11 -19.03 -7.76 16.53
C PHE A 11 -20.01 -6.85 15.77
N GLY A 12 -19.76 -5.54 15.80
CA GLY A 12 -20.59 -4.53 15.12
C GLY A 12 -22.06 -4.63 15.51
N PRO A 13 -22.99 -4.79 14.55
CA PRO A 13 -24.43 -4.94 14.83
C PRO A 13 -24.80 -6.37 15.28
N PHE A 14 -23.88 -7.31 15.27
CA PHE A 14 -24.14 -8.73 15.61
C PHE A 14 -23.88 -8.99 17.09
N PRO A 15 -24.91 -9.13 17.94
CA PRO A 15 -24.73 -9.32 19.37
C PRO A 15 -24.33 -10.76 19.74
N GLY A 16 -24.75 -11.73 18.96
CA GLY A 16 -24.50 -13.14 19.14
C GLY A 16 -23.41 -13.68 18.24
N ARG A 17 -23.43 -15.00 18.05
CA ARG A 17 -22.56 -15.71 17.13
C ARG A 17 -23.27 -15.93 15.80
N GLU A 18 -22.71 -15.38 14.74
CA GLU A 18 -23.16 -15.57 13.37
C GLU A 18 -22.10 -16.35 12.59
N HIS A 19 -22.54 -17.29 11.75
CA HIS A 19 -21.66 -18.09 10.92
C HIS A 19 -22.15 -18.09 9.48
N ILE A 20 -21.24 -17.78 8.55
CA ILE A 20 -21.48 -17.81 7.12
C ILE A 20 -20.54 -18.84 6.50
N ASP A 21 -21.11 -19.87 5.90
CA ASP A 21 -20.38 -20.87 5.13
C ASP A 21 -20.45 -20.50 3.64
N PHE A 22 -19.36 -19.96 3.11
CA PHE A 22 -19.28 -19.58 1.69
C PHE A 22 -19.10 -20.79 0.77
N ASP A 23 -18.61 -21.93 1.28
CA ASP A 23 -18.47 -23.13 0.49
C ASP A 23 -19.83 -23.84 0.26
N ALA A 24 -20.82 -23.59 1.14
CA ALA A 24 -22.18 -24.05 0.97
C ALA A 24 -23.02 -23.19 0.01
N LEU A 25 -22.52 -22.01 -0.38
CA LEU A 25 -23.19 -21.13 -1.33
C LEU A 25 -22.76 -21.47 -2.76
N ASP A 26 -23.67 -21.25 -3.71
CA ASP A 26 -23.37 -21.45 -5.13
C ASP A 26 -22.16 -20.60 -5.56
N GLN A 27 -21.32 -21.20 -6.41
CA GLN A 27 -20.17 -20.47 -6.96
C GLN A 27 -20.67 -19.43 -7.96
N GLY A 28 -20.32 -18.14 -7.71
CA GLY A 28 -20.71 -17.07 -8.59
C GLY A 28 -20.87 -15.74 -7.84
N ILE A 29 -21.84 -14.96 -8.27
CA ILE A 29 -22.15 -13.66 -7.67
C ILE A 29 -23.09 -13.88 -6.49
N LEU A 30 -22.68 -13.47 -5.29
CA LEU A 30 -23.48 -13.50 -4.09
C LEU A 30 -24.13 -12.15 -3.81
N LEU A 31 -25.43 -12.12 -3.60
CA LEU A 31 -26.17 -10.94 -3.22
C LEU A 31 -26.40 -10.91 -1.71
N ILE A 32 -25.81 -9.93 -1.01
CA ILE A 32 -26.10 -9.66 0.40
C ILE A 32 -27.23 -8.64 0.45
N ASN A 33 -28.46 -9.09 0.73
CA ASN A 33 -29.65 -8.26 0.79
C ASN A 33 -30.13 -8.08 2.24
N GLY A 34 -30.80 -6.96 2.51
CA GLY A 34 -31.38 -6.64 3.81
C GLY A 34 -31.65 -5.15 3.99
N PRO A 35 -32.42 -4.74 5.00
CA PRO A 35 -32.71 -3.33 5.28
C PRO A 35 -31.46 -2.54 5.63
N THR A 36 -31.56 -1.21 5.55
CA THR A 36 -30.49 -0.31 5.98
C THR A 36 -30.21 -0.53 7.48
N GLY A 37 -28.94 -0.62 7.87
CA GLY A 37 -28.55 -0.89 9.26
C GLY A 37 -28.44 -2.37 9.64
N SER A 38 -28.83 -3.32 8.77
CA SER A 38 -28.78 -4.76 9.06
C SER A 38 -27.38 -5.38 9.14
N GLY A 39 -26.31 -4.59 8.97
CA GLY A 39 -24.95 -5.10 9.12
C GLY A 39 -24.27 -5.54 7.83
N LYS A 40 -24.85 -5.33 6.64
CA LYS A 40 -24.25 -5.73 5.36
C LYS A 40 -22.80 -5.25 5.19
N SER A 41 -22.57 -3.98 5.43
CA SER A 41 -21.20 -3.41 5.36
C SER A 41 -20.31 -3.90 6.51
N SER A 42 -20.90 -4.25 7.66
CA SER A 42 -20.15 -4.78 8.80
C SER A 42 -19.60 -6.18 8.56
N LEU A 43 -20.21 -6.96 7.66
CA LEU A 43 -19.62 -8.20 7.19
C LEU A 43 -18.32 -7.96 6.42
N LEU A 44 -18.29 -6.94 5.56
CA LEU A 44 -17.09 -6.55 4.83
C LEU A 44 -16.02 -5.98 5.77
N ASP A 45 -16.45 -5.18 6.77
CA ASP A 45 -15.55 -4.68 7.82
C ASP A 45 -14.95 -5.84 8.64
N ALA A 46 -15.72 -6.89 8.92
CA ALA A 46 -15.24 -8.06 9.63
C ALA A 46 -14.20 -8.84 8.83
N ILE A 47 -14.38 -8.97 7.51
CA ILE A 47 -13.38 -9.59 6.63
C ILE A 47 -12.09 -8.77 6.65
N ALA A 48 -12.18 -7.44 6.50
CA ALA A 48 -11.03 -6.55 6.55
C ALA A 48 -10.32 -6.64 7.93
N PHE A 49 -11.10 -6.61 9.02
CA PHE A 49 -10.56 -6.74 10.37
C PHE A 49 -9.86 -8.09 10.58
N ALA A 50 -10.45 -9.20 10.12
CA ALA A 50 -9.82 -10.51 10.22
C ALA A 50 -8.47 -10.53 9.50
N LEU A 51 -8.40 -10.00 8.28
CA LEU A 51 -7.18 -10.03 7.47
C LEU A 51 -6.10 -9.08 8.02
N PHE A 52 -6.46 -7.83 8.32
CA PHE A 52 -5.48 -6.77 8.60
C PHE A 52 -5.47 -6.28 10.05
N GLY A 53 -6.45 -6.66 10.88
CA GLY A 53 -6.58 -6.20 12.27
C GLY A 53 -7.12 -4.77 12.40
N ASP A 54 -7.66 -4.23 11.30
CA ASP A 54 -8.25 -2.89 11.25
C ASP A 54 -9.42 -2.85 10.26
N VAL A 55 -10.24 -1.82 10.32
CA VAL A 55 -11.36 -1.59 9.40
C VAL A 55 -11.11 -0.39 8.52
N PRO A 56 -11.57 -0.38 7.25
CA PRO A 56 -11.31 0.70 6.32
C PRO A 56 -12.13 1.95 6.60
N GLY A 57 -11.63 3.11 6.10
CA GLY A 57 -12.36 4.37 6.04
C GLY A 57 -12.54 5.08 7.38
N ALA A 58 -13.60 5.90 7.47
CA ALA A 58 -13.91 6.73 8.66
C ALA A 58 -14.15 5.89 9.93
N ARG A 59 -14.48 4.61 9.80
CA ARG A 59 -14.66 3.69 10.93
C ARG A 59 -13.35 3.29 11.61
N LYS A 60 -12.21 3.62 11.03
CA LYS A 60 -10.89 3.45 11.65
C LYS A 60 -10.77 4.15 13.01
N SER A 61 -11.45 5.30 13.17
CA SER A 61 -11.55 6.02 14.46
C SER A 61 -12.42 5.29 15.49
N LEU A 62 -13.22 4.32 15.08
CA LEU A 62 -14.12 3.54 15.92
C LEU A 62 -13.52 2.22 16.39
N ARG A 63 -12.20 2.04 16.36
CA ARG A 63 -11.51 0.81 16.80
C ARG A 63 -11.96 0.32 18.18
N GLN A 64 -12.29 1.23 19.08
CA GLN A 64 -12.79 0.91 20.42
C GLN A 64 -14.26 0.46 20.43
N SER A 65 -14.99 0.58 19.31
CA SER A 65 -16.41 0.23 19.21
C SER A 65 -16.70 -0.88 18.22
N LEU A 66 -15.71 -1.73 17.92
CA LEU A 66 -15.94 -2.92 17.08
C LEU A 66 -16.76 -3.99 17.82
N ARG A 67 -16.80 -3.95 19.15
CA ARG A 67 -17.68 -4.78 19.95
C ARG A 67 -19.12 -4.32 19.80
N SER A 68 -20.04 -5.26 19.66
CA SER A 68 -21.47 -4.97 19.62
C SER A 68 -21.96 -4.36 20.94
N HIS A 69 -22.64 -3.22 20.86
CA HIS A 69 -23.28 -2.60 22.02
C HIS A 69 -24.49 -3.40 22.53
N HIS A 70 -25.02 -4.31 21.71
CA HIS A 70 -26.15 -5.17 22.03
C HIS A 70 -25.72 -6.56 22.55
N ALA A 71 -24.42 -6.81 22.61
CA ALA A 71 -23.90 -8.10 23.09
C ALA A 71 -23.97 -8.19 24.62
N GLU A 72 -24.13 -9.42 25.12
CA GLU A 72 -24.07 -9.73 26.54
C GLU A 72 -22.80 -9.16 27.18
N PRO A 73 -22.85 -8.67 28.42
CA PRO A 73 -21.74 -7.93 29.04
C PRO A 73 -20.39 -8.64 28.99
N PHE A 74 -20.37 -9.96 29.11
CA PHE A 74 -19.15 -10.77 29.09
C PHE A 74 -18.83 -11.41 27.74
N ALA A 75 -19.66 -11.20 26.70
CA ALA A 75 -19.41 -11.72 25.37
C ALA A 75 -18.16 -11.04 24.77
N GLU A 76 -17.18 -11.85 24.43
CA GLU A 76 -15.94 -11.42 23.81
C GLU A 76 -16.15 -11.16 22.32
N PRO A 77 -15.80 -9.97 21.81
CA PRO A 77 -15.87 -9.71 20.37
C PRO A 77 -14.83 -10.56 19.64
N ARG A 78 -15.25 -11.29 18.63
CA ARG A 78 -14.38 -12.18 17.87
C ARG A 78 -14.78 -12.24 16.40
N VAL A 79 -13.79 -12.29 15.54
CA VAL A 79 -13.94 -12.57 14.12
C VAL A 79 -13.01 -13.73 13.77
N GLU A 80 -13.54 -14.75 13.12
CA GLU A 80 -12.78 -15.85 12.55
C GLU A 80 -13.08 -15.94 11.05
N LEU A 81 -12.05 -15.97 10.23
CA LEU A 81 -12.12 -16.06 8.78
C LEU A 81 -11.28 -17.23 8.30
N GLU A 82 -11.90 -18.13 7.52
CA GLU A 82 -11.19 -19.13 6.74
C GLU A 82 -11.18 -18.73 5.28
N PHE A 83 -10.00 -18.78 4.67
CA PHE A 83 -9.82 -18.41 3.27
C PHE A 83 -8.62 -19.15 2.66
N SER A 84 -8.52 -19.12 1.32
CA SER A 84 -7.34 -19.63 0.63
C SER A 84 -6.78 -18.61 -0.34
N VAL A 85 -5.44 -18.62 -0.49
CA VAL A 85 -4.69 -17.89 -1.49
C VAL A 85 -3.83 -18.88 -2.25
N GLY A 86 -4.05 -19.02 -3.55
CA GLY A 86 -3.44 -20.07 -4.34
C GLY A 86 -3.83 -21.44 -3.81
N ARG A 87 -2.85 -22.23 -3.39
CA ARG A 87 -3.05 -23.60 -2.86
C ARG A 87 -3.03 -23.66 -1.32
N THR A 88 -2.83 -22.56 -0.66
CA THR A 88 -2.67 -22.49 0.79
C THR A 88 -3.96 -22.03 1.45
N ARG A 89 -4.46 -22.80 2.42
CA ARG A 89 -5.66 -22.46 3.22
C ARG A 89 -5.22 -21.91 4.58
N TRP A 90 -5.84 -20.80 4.97
CA TRP A 90 -5.57 -20.05 6.18
C TRP A 90 -6.81 -19.93 7.04
N ARG A 91 -6.60 -19.86 8.35
CA ARG A 91 -7.59 -19.45 9.34
C ARG A 91 -6.99 -18.35 10.19
N VAL A 92 -7.67 -17.22 10.25
CA VAL A 92 -7.30 -16.12 11.12
C VAL A 92 -8.45 -15.85 12.09
N GLN A 93 -8.14 -15.80 13.38
CA GLN A 93 -9.08 -15.42 14.43
C GLN A 93 -8.53 -14.17 15.10
N ARG A 94 -9.34 -13.12 15.22
CA ARG A 94 -8.96 -11.86 15.88
C ARG A 94 -10.01 -11.44 16.89
N THR A 95 -9.51 -10.90 18.00
CA THR A 95 -10.29 -10.19 19.02
C THR A 95 -9.81 -8.74 19.01
N PRO A 96 -10.68 -7.73 18.85
CA PRO A 96 -10.28 -6.33 19.02
C PRO A 96 -10.03 -6.02 20.51
N GLN A 97 -9.36 -4.93 20.79
CA GLN A 97 -9.32 -4.38 22.14
C GLN A 97 -10.74 -3.98 22.58
N TRP A 98 -11.14 -4.33 23.80
CA TRP A 98 -12.46 -4.02 24.31
C TRP A 98 -12.49 -3.88 25.83
N GLU A 99 -13.53 -3.20 26.34
CA GLU A 99 -13.77 -3.03 27.76
C GLU A 99 -14.66 -4.17 28.29
N ALA A 100 -14.07 -5.04 29.08
CA ALA A 100 -14.79 -6.15 29.73
C ALA A 100 -15.24 -5.76 31.14
N PRO A 101 -16.41 -6.16 31.60
CA PRO A 101 -16.79 -6.02 32.99
C PRO A 101 -15.81 -6.76 33.91
N LYS A 102 -15.50 -6.17 35.07
CA LYS A 102 -14.69 -6.86 36.09
C LYS A 102 -15.44 -8.05 36.65
N ARG A 103 -14.75 -9.18 36.80
CA ARG A 103 -15.34 -10.37 37.42
C ARG A 103 -15.63 -10.18 38.94
N ARG A 104 -14.92 -9.25 39.58
CA ARG A 104 -15.11 -8.89 41.01
C ARG A 104 -15.04 -7.35 41.12
N GLY A 105 -16.00 -6.77 41.82
CA GLY A 105 -16.13 -5.31 42.00
C GLY A 105 -16.91 -4.65 40.84
N THR A 106 -17.00 -3.33 40.87
CA THR A 106 -17.67 -2.50 39.87
C THR A 106 -16.67 -1.95 38.85
N GLY A 107 -17.13 -1.66 37.62
CA GLY A 107 -16.34 -1.06 36.54
C GLY A 107 -15.87 -2.07 35.50
N THR A 108 -15.01 -1.59 34.59
CA THR A 108 -14.49 -2.35 33.45
C THR A 108 -12.98 -2.58 33.55
N THR A 109 -12.48 -3.47 32.74
CA THR A 109 -11.05 -3.70 32.51
C THR A 109 -10.80 -3.86 31.02
N THR A 110 -9.75 -3.22 30.54
CA THR A 110 -9.36 -3.30 29.13
C THR A 110 -8.77 -4.68 28.82
N ARG A 111 -9.39 -5.39 27.88
CA ARG A 111 -8.85 -6.59 27.27
C ARG A 111 -8.09 -6.22 26.02
N GLN A 112 -6.83 -6.66 25.94
CA GLN A 112 -5.99 -6.38 24.79
C GLN A 112 -6.43 -7.15 23.54
N ALA A 113 -6.16 -6.57 22.36
CA ALA A 113 -6.37 -7.25 21.10
C ALA A 113 -5.51 -8.52 21.00
N SER A 114 -6.02 -9.52 20.30
CA SER A 114 -5.29 -10.78 20.07
C SER A 114 -5.53 -11.30 18.65
N VAL A 115 -4.60 -12.15 18.20
CA VAL A 115 -4.69 -12.83 16.91
C VAL A 115 -4.22 -14.28 17.05
N LEU A 116 -4.86 -15.19 16.32
CA LEU A 116 -4.40 -16.54 16.06
C LEU A 116 -4.41 -16.75 14.56
N LEU A 117 -3.22 -16.91 13.97
CA LEU A 117 -3.05 -17.21 12.55
C LEU A 117 -2.64 -18.67 12.40
N SER A 118 -3.42 -19.43 11.65
CA SER A 118 -3.17 -20.85 11.41
C SER A 118 -3.20 -21.16 9.92
N GLN A 119 -2.42 -22.14 9.51
CA GLN A 119 -2.35 -22.65 8.16
C GLN A 119 -2.78 -24.13 8.14
N TRP A 120 -3.55 -24.50 7.12
CA TRP A 120 -3.90 -25.90 6.88
C TRP A 120 -2.76 -26.64 6.19
N ARG A 121 -2.20 -27.64 6.86
CA ARG A 121 -1.17 -28.55 6.35
C ARG A 121 -1.40 -29.94 6.93
N ASP A 122 -1.00 -30.96 6.20
CA ASP A 122 -1.02 -32.35 6.67
C ASP A 122 -2.37 -32.76 7.29
N ASN A 123 -3.47 -32.28 6.69
CA ASN A 123 -4.84 -32.51 7.13
C ASN A 123 -5.18 -31.96 8.53
N ALA A 124 -4.42 -30.96 9.01
CA ALA A 124 -4.62 -30.32 10.31
C ALA A 124 -4.33 -28.81 10.26
N TRP A 125 -4.88 -28.08 11.23
CA TRP A 125 -4.56 -26.66 11.44
C TRP A 125 -3.28 -26.54 12.28
N HIS A 126 -2.27 -25.89 11.73
CA HIS A 126 -1.04 -25.57 12.41
C HIS A 126 -1.00 -24.07 12.73
N LEU A 127 -0.84 -23.76 14.01
CA LEU A 127 -0.67 -22.38 14.45
C LEU A 127 0.67 -21.83 13.90
N VAL A 128 0.59 -20.67 13.24
CA VAL A 128 1.73 -20.02 12.61
C VAL A 128 2.21 -18.83 13.44
N SER A 129 1.27 -17.97 13.87
CA SER A 129 1.61 -16.82 14.71
C SER A 129 0.46 -16.43 15.65
N GLN A 130 0.84 -15.84 16.81
CA GLN A 130 -0.04 -15.20 17.78
C GLN A 130 0.34 -13.72 17.97
N ARG A 131 1.32 -13.22 17.25
CA ARG A 131 1.78 -11.85 17.33
C ARG A 131 1.03 -11.00 16.30
N ILE A 132 0.53 -9.85 16.73
CA ILE A 132 -0.31 -8.97 15.90
C ILE A 132 0.48 -8.41 14.72
N ASP A 133 1.70 -7.95 14.97
CA ASP A 133 2.63 -7.42 13.99
C ASP A 133 2.99 -8.47 12.93
N GLU A 134 3.47 -9.63 13.36
CA GLU A 134 3.87 -10.72 12.48
C GLU A 134 2.70 -11.25 11.63
N ALA A 135 1.53 -11.43 12.24
CA ALA A 135 0.34 -11.87 11.51
C ALA A 135 -0.13 -10.82 10.47
N ALA A 136 0.04 -9.52 10.75
CA ALA A 136 -0.31 -8.46 9.81
C ALA A 136 0.65 -8.45 8.60
N ASP A 137 1.94 -8.57 8.83
CA ASP A 137 2.97 -8.63 7.78
C ASP A 137 2.76 -9.88 6.91
N MET A 138 2.59 -11.05 7.53
CA MET A 138 2.34 -12.30 6.80
C MET A 138 1.06 -12.24 5.95
N MET A 139 0.00 -11.59 6.43
CA MET A 139 -1.23 -11.41 5.64
C MET A 139 -1.01 -10.45 4.49
N SER A 140 -0.30 -9.34 4.72
CA SER A 140 0.03 -8.38 3.65
C SER A 140 0.87 -9.04 2.56
N ASP A 141 1.86 -9.84 2.92
CA ASP A 141 2.71 -10.57 1.98
C ASP A 141 1.91 -11.66 1.23
N THR A 142 1.06 -12.42 1.94
CA THR A 142 0.22 -13.49 1.35
C THR A 142 -0.78 -12.94 0.35
N LEU A 143 -1.37 -11.78 0.64
CA LEU A 143 -2.36 -11.12 -0.21
C LEU A 143 -1.72 -10.22 -1.28
N GLY A 144 -0.47 -9.83 -1.11
CA GLY A 144 0.22 -8.87 -1.97
C GLY A 144 -0.34 -7.46 -1.88
N MET A 145 -1.06 -7.12 -0.81
CA MET A 145 -1.70 -5.82 -0.63
C MET A 145 -1.94 -5.48 0.84
N ARG A 146 -1.98 -4.19 1.15
CA ARG A 146 -2.32 -3.65 2.46
C ARG A 146 -3.81 -3.34 2.58
N LEU A 147 -4.27 -3.01 3.79
CA LEU A 147 -5.68 -2.71 4.07
C LEU A 147 -6.26 -1.63 3.14
N GLU A 148 -5.53 -0.53 2.93
CA GLU A 148 -6.00 0.57 2.11
C GLU A 148 -6.21 0.13 0.65
N GLN A 149 -5.29 -0.65 0.10
CA GLN A 149 -5.39 -1.22 -1.25
C GLN A 149 -6.54 -2.23 -1.34
N PHE A 150 -6.64 -3.12 -0.36
CA PHE A 150 -7.72 -4.10 -0.26
C PHE A 150 -9.10 -3.43 -0.20
N ALA A 151 -9.24 -2.37 0.60
CA ALA A 151 -10.47 -1.60 0.69
C ALA A 151 -10.87 -0.99 -0.65
N GLN A 152 -9.91 -0.42 -1.38
CA GLN A 152 -10.19 0.27 -2.64
C GLN A 152 -10.41 -0.66 -3.84
N VAL A 153 -9.76 -1.83 -3.86
CA VAL A 153 -9.81 -2.77 -5.01
C VAL A 153 -10.83 -3.88 -4.78
N VAL A 154 -10.91 -4.42 -3.56
CA VAL A 154 -11.71 -5.61 -3.27
C VAL A 154 -13.04 -5.26 -2.62
N LEU A 155 -13.04 -4.39 -1.61
CA LEU A 155 -14.28 -4.05 -0.89
C LEU A 155 -15.12 -2.98 -1.59
N LEU A 156 -14.48 -2.11 -2.38
CA LEU A 156 -15.12 -1.03 -3.13
C LEU A 156 -16.18 -0.30 -2.30
N PRO A 157 -15.80 0.47 -1.26
CA PRO A 157 -16.73 1.14 -0.39
C PRO A 157 -17.74 2.00 -1.16
N GLN A 158 -18.97 2.07 -0.68
CA GLN A 158 -20.04 2.77 -1.35
C GLN A 158 -19.68 4.23 -1.61
N GLY A 159 -19.69 4.63 -2.89
CA GLY A 159 -19.40 6.00 -3.34
C GLY A 159 -17.94 6.21 -3.78
N GLU A 160 -16.96 5.50 -3.26
CA GLU A 160 -15.54 5.70 -3.62
C GLU A 160 -15.25 5.31 -5.08
N PHE A 161 -15.85 4.22 -5.56
CA PHE A 161 -15.71 3.82 -6.96
C PHE A 161 -16.31 4.84 -7.94
N ALA A 162 -17.49 5.39 -7.60
CA ALA A 162 -18.09 6.45 -8.40
C ALA A 162 -17.26 7.74 -8.37
N GLN A 163 -16.65 8.05 -7.25
CA GLN A 163 -15.72 9.17 -7.11
C GLN A 163 -14.46 8.95 -7.96
N PHE A 164 -13.88 7.75 -7.94
CA PHE A 164 -12.74 7.39 -8.80
C PHE A 164 -13.07 7.55 -10.28
N LEU A 165 -14.22 7.06 -10.75
CA LEU A 165 -14.62 7.18 -12.15
C LEU A 165 -14.84 8.64 -12.60
N ARG A 166 -15.30 9.50 -11.69
CA ARG A 166 -15.57 10.92 -11.95
C ARG A 166 -14.36 11.82 -11.68
N ALA A 167 -13.33 11.32 -11.03
CA ALA A 167 -12.13 12.07 -10.71
C ALA A 167 -11.40 12.52 -11.97
N LYS A 168 -10.70 13.65 -11.90
CA LYS A 168 -9.83 14.12 -12.98
C LYS A 168 -8.66 13.15 -13.18
N PRO A 169 -8.01 13.12 -14.36
CA PRO A 169 -6.90 12.23 -14.64
C PRO A 169 -5.78 12.29 -13.59
N GLU A 170 -5.47 13.50 -13.10
CA GLU A 170 -4.44 13.74 -12.10
C GLU A 170 -4.79 13.07 -10.75
N ASP A 171 -6.05 13.24 -10.30
CA ASP A 171 -6.55 12.65 -9.06
C ASP A 171 -6.62 11.12 -9.15
N ARG A 172 -7.00 10.59 -10.34
CA ARG A 172 -6.99 9.15 -10.62
C ARG A 172 -5.58 8.57 -10.58
N ARG A 173 -4.59 9.31 -11.11
CA ARG A 173 -3.19 8.91 -11.07
C ARG A 173 -2.73 8.75 -9.61
N VAL A 174 -2.98 9.72 -8.74
CA VAL A 174 -2.62 9.67 -7.31
C VAL A 174 -3.27 8.48 -6.61
N LEU A 175 -4.53 8.16 -6.94
CA LEU A 175 -5.22 6.99 -6.39
C LEU A 175 -4.60 5.68 -6.90
N LEU A 176 -4.26 5.60 -8.19
CA LEU A 176 -3.60 4.43 -8.77
C LEU A 176 -2.18 4.23 -8.21
N GLU A 177 -1.42 5.30 -8.02
CA GLU A 177 -0.09 5.27 -7.39
C GLU A 177 -0.14 4.73 -5.95
N ARG A 178 -1.21 5.03 -5.21
CA ARG A 178 -1.45 4.45 -3.88
C ARG A 178 -1.85 2.98 -3.92
N LEU A 179 -2.55 2.55 -4.99
CA LEU A 179 -2.99 1.17 -5.17
C LEU A 179 -1.86 0.23 -5.61
N PHE A 180 -1.08 0.71 -6.54
CA PHE A 180 0.06 -0.02 -7.09
C PHE A 180 1.30 0.62 -6.49
N ASP A 181 1.94 -0.01 -5.52
CA ASP A 181 3.18 0.52 -4.93
C ASP A 181 4.20 0.85 -6.04
N VAL A 182 4.10 2.07 -6.57
CA VAL A 182 4.96 2.60 -7.64
C VAL A 182 6.18 3.32 -7.08
N SER A 183 6.35 3.35 -5.76
CA SER A 183 7.44 4.05 -5.07
C SER A 183 8.83 3.70 -5.62
N ARG A 184 9.01 2.48 -6.09
CA ARG A 184 10.24 2.02 -6.75
C ARG A 184 10.50 2.77 -8.06
N PHE A 185 9.45 3.04 -8.83
CA PHE A 185 9.55 3.78 -10.10
C PHE A 185 9.75 5.28 -9.85
N ASP A 186 9.11 5.86 -8.84
CA ASP A 186 9.31 7.25 -8.42
C ASP A 186 10.77 7.49 -7.99
N ALA A 187 11.35 6.53 -7.25
CA ALA A 187 12.75 6.61 -6.86
C ALA A 187 13.70 6.55 -8.06
N VAL A 188 13.38 5.72 -9.07
CA VAL A 188 14.15 5.63 -10.32
C VAL A 188 14.01 6.93 -11.15
N GLU A 189 12.80 7.46 -11.29
CA GLU A 189 12.53 8.71 -12.00
C GLU A 189 13.28 9.90 -11.36
N THR A 190 13.23 9.99 -10.03
CA THR A 190 13.96 11.00 -9.27
C THR A 190 15.46 10.89 -9.51
N TRP A 191 16.01 9.67 -9.41
CA TRP A 191 17.43 9.44 -9.67
C TRP A 191 17.85 9.83 -11.09
N PHE A 192 17.07 9.47 -12.13
CA PHE A 192 17.33 9.87 -13.50
C PHE A 192 17.29 11.40 -13.68
N THR A 193 16.32 12.04 -13.05
CA THR A 193 16.17 13.48 -13.10
C THR A 193 17.36 14.18 -12.44
N GLU A 194 17.81 13.71 -11.30
CA GLU A 194 18.98 14.22 -10.60
C GLU A 194 20.27 14.00 -11.42
N ALA A 195 20.45 12.78 -11.94
CA ALA A 195 21.60 12.43 -12.78
C ALA A 195 21.66 13.32 -14.05
N LYS A 196 20.51 13.49 -14.73
CA LYS A 196 20.40 14.40 -15.89
C LYS A 196 20.79 15.83 -15.52
N ASN A 197 20.25 16.35 -14.42
CA ASN A 197 20.53 17.72 -13.99
C ASN A 197 22.00 17.91 -13.60
N GLN A 198 22.60 16.91 -12.96
CA GLN A 198 24.02 16.92 -12.62
C GLN A 198 24.89 16.97 -13.88
N ARG A 199 24.62 16.09 -14.86
CA ARG A 199 25.35 16.09 -16.16
C ARG A 199 25.17 17.38 -16.94
N ALA A 200 23.98 17.96 -16.89
CA ALA A 200 23.76 19.28 -17.53
C ALA A 200 24.62 20.37 -16.90
N ARG A 201 24.72 20.42 -15.57
CA ARG A 201 25.58 21.37 -14.85
C ARG A 201 27.06 21.18 -15.19
N GLU A 202 27.54 19.94 -15.23
CA GLU A 202 28.93 19.60 -15.58
C GLU A 202 29.26 20.02 -17.01
N ARG A 203 28.34 19.75 -17.95
CA ARG A 203 28.47 20.19 -19.34
C ARG A 203 28.55 21.74 -19.44
N ASP A 204 27.61 22.41 -18.78
CA ASP A 204 27.54 23.87 -18.85
C ASP A 204 28.78 24.55 -18.22
N ALA A 205 29.26 23.98 -17.10
CA ALA A 205 30.53 24.44 -16.49
C ALA A 205 31.75 24.16 -17.38
N SER A 206 31.74 23.06 -18.15
CA SER A 206 32.83 22.77 -19.10
C SER A 206 32.78 23.70 -20.29
N LEU A 207 31.60 24.00 -20.83
CA LEU A 207 31.42 24.96 -21.91
C LEU A 207 31.85 26.37 -21.48
N GLU A 208 31.53 26.78 -20.27
CA GLU A 208 31.92 28.07 -19.73
C GLU A 208 33.44 28.19 -19.58
N ARG A 209 34.11 27.13 -19.13
CA ARG A 209 35.58 27.08 -19.09
C ARG A 209 36.19 27.22 -20.50
N ILE A 210 35.63 26.49 -21.48
CA ILE A 210 36.09 26.63 -22.88
C ILE A 210 35.91 28.04 -23.38
N ARG A 211 34.76 28.66 -23.18
CA ARG A 211 34.49 30.04 -23.56
C ARG A 211 35.50 31.03 -22.93
N SER A 212 35.74 30.85 -21.62
CA SER A 212 36.73 31.68 -20.91
C SER A 212 38.14 31.54 -21.50
N HIS A 213 38.56 30.33 -21.84
CA HIS A 213 39.87 30.12 -22.50
C HIS A 213 39.91 30.72 -23.89
N LEU A 214 38.83 30.60 -24.69
CA LEU A 214 38.75 31.25 -26.01
C LEU A 214 38.87 32.76 -25.89
N THR A 215 38.18 33.40 -24.95
CA THR A 215 38.28 34.84 -24.70
C THR A 215 39.72 35.26 -24.36
N ILE A 216 40.44 34.49 -23.54
CA ILE A 216 41.84 34.74 -23.21
C ILE A 216 42.74 34.63 -24.45
N ILE A 217 42.48 33.65 -25.31
CA ILE A 217 43.23 33.47 -26.58
C ILE A 217 42.94 34.66 -27.51
N ASP A 218 41.69 35.04 -27.67
CA ASP A 218 41.29 36.19 -28.51
C ASP A 218 41.95 37.48 -28.02
N ASP A 219 41.95 37.75 -26.71
CA ASP A 219 42.62 38.90 -26.10
C ASP A 219 44.14 38.85 -26.31
N ALA A 220 44.75 37.67 -26.26
CA ALA A 220 46.18 37.52 -26.54
C ALA A 220 46.53 37.75 -28.01
N LEU A 221 45.71 37.26 -28.94
CA LEU A 221 45.86 37.46 -30.38
C LEU A 221 45.65 38.89 -30.75
N ALA A 222 44.71 39.64 -30.17
CA ALA A 222 44.50 41.08 -30.42
C ALA A 222 45.68 41.95 -29.99
N ARG A 223 46.57 41.43 -29.16
CA ARG A 223 47.82 42.16 -28.76
C ARG A 223 49.03 41.87 -29.67
N LEU A 224 48.90 40.87 -30.54
CA LEU A 224 49.90 40.55 -31.53
C LEU A 224 49.50 41.36 -32.77
N ASP A 225 50.36 42.34 -33.20
CA ASP A 225 50.16 43.24 -34.36
C ASP A 225 50.06 42.48 -35.71
N GLU A 226 49.88 41.20 -35.79
CA GLU A 226 49.70 40.41 -37.00
C GLU A 226 48.24 39.96 -37.15
N PRO A 227 47.58 40.33 -38.26
CA PRO A 227 46.24 39.82 -38.54
C PRO A 227 46.28 38.32 -38.89
N LEU A 228 45.77 37.46 -38.00
CA LEU A 228 45.50 36.07 -38.32
C LEU A 228 44.27 35.97 -39.25
N GLU A 229 44.49 35.46 -40.46
CA GLU A 229 43.48 35.32 -41.52
C GLU A 229 42.47 34.21 -41.29
N ALA A 230 41.94 34.02 -40.14
CA ALA A 230 40.64 33.33 -39.98
C ALA A 230 40.14 33.38 -38.52
N PRO A 231 38.90 33.75 -38.27
CA PRO A 231 38.28 33.48 -36.95
C PRO A 231 38.17 31.98 -36.75
N PHE A 232 38.59 31.50 -35.57
CA PHE A 232 38.28 30.14 -35.13
C PHE A 232 36.76 30.02 -34.97
N ASP A 233 36.09 29.53 -36.02
CA ASP A 233 34.69 29.11 -35.90
C ASP A 233 34.64 27.74 -35.19
N VAL A 234 34.58 27.79 -33.88
CA VAL A 234 34.30 26.57 -33.08
C VAL A 234 32.79 26.41 -33.03
N SER A 235 32.22 25.88 -34.10
CA SER A 235 30.91 25.26 -34.03
C SER A 235 31.07 24.00 -33.17
N VAL A 236 30.78 24.13 -31.86
CA VAL A 236 30.68 22.96 -30.98
C VAL A 236 29.38 22.27 -31.34
N ASP A 237 29.46 21.37 -32.32
CA ASP A 237 28.36 20.44 -32.57
C ASP A 237 28.05 19.71 -31.27
N ALA A 238 26.78 19.73 -30.87
CA ALA A 238 26.33 18.93 -29.73
C ALA A 238 26.71 17.47 -30.01
N PRO A 239 27.36 16.77 -29.06
CA PRO A 239 27.75 15.39 -29.28
C PRO A 239 26.52 14.58 -29.69
N SER A 240 26.63 13.83 -30.77
CA SER A 240 25.57 12.94 -31.25
C SER A 240 25.13 12.00 -30.11
N ALA A 241 23.86 11.65 -30.09
CA ALA A 241 23.26 10.76 -29.05
C ALA A 241 24.05 9.46 -28.86
N ASP A 242 24.83 9.03 -29.85
CA ASP A 242 25.64 7.80 -29.82
C ASP A 242 26.93 7.93 -28.99
N ALA A 243 27.40 9.16 -28.69
CA ALA A 243 28.61 9.38 -27.89
C ALA A 243 28.37 9.29 -26.35
N VAL A 244 27.14 9.14 -25.91
CA VAL A 244 26.74 9.17 -24.49
C VAL A 244 26.79 7.77 -23.84
N SER A 245 27.27 6.72 -24.52
CA SER A 245 27.15 5.35 -24.04
C SER A 245 28.17 4.90 -22.96
N ALA A 246 29.09 5.76 -22.54
CA ALA A 246 30.27 5.28 -21.78
C ALA A 246 30.21 5.40 -20.25
N ASP A 247 29.28 6.14 -19.66
CA ASP A 247 29.29 6.34 -18.19
C ASP A 247 27.88 6.54 -17.61
N VAL A 248 27.05 5.52 -17.71
CA VAL A 248 25.79 5.49 -16.94
C VAL A 248 26.18 5.12 -15.51
N PRO A 249 25.97 5.99 -14.51
CA PRO A 249 26.26 5.66 -13.13
C PRO A 249 25.43 4.44 -12.71
N GLU A 250 26.05 3.47 -12.05
CA GLU A 250 25.35 2.28 -11.57
C GLU A 250 24.19 2.67 -10.65
N LEU A 251 23.06 1.97 -10.83
CA LEU A 251 21.91 2.11 -9.95
C LEU A 251 22.35 1.80 -8.50
N PRO A 252 22.00 2.65 -7.53
CA PRO A 252 22.27 2.38 -6.11
C PRO A 252 21.71 1.01 -5.70
N GLU A 253 22.44 0.28 -4.87
CA GLU A 253 22.05 -1.09 -4.43
C GLU A 253 20.64 -1.18 -3.84
N ARG A 254 20.16 -0.09 -3.24
CA ARG A 254 18.78 0.00 -2.70
C ARG A 254 17.68 0.09 -3.77
N LEU A 255 18.04 0.18 -5.04
CA LEU A 255 17.10 0.23 -6.17
C LEU A 255 17.20 -1.03 -7.05
N ARG A 256 18.11 -1.96 -6.71
CA ARG A 256 18.20 -3.31 -7.25
C ARG A 256 17.30 -4.24 -6.44
#